data_54ed3093bdf0774cfb1d649fc15daa7f
#
_entry.id   54ed3093bdf0774cfb1d649fc15daa7f
#
_cell.length_a   1.000
_cell.length_b   1.000
_cell.length_c   1.000
_cell.angle_alpha   90.00
_cell.angle_beta   90.00
_cell.angle_gamma   90.00
#
_symmetry.space_group_name_H-M   'P 1'
#
loop_
_entity.id
_entity.type
_entity.pdbx_description
1 polymer ?
#
loop_
_entity_poly.entity_id
_entity_poly.type
_entity_poly.pdbx_seq_one_letter_code
_entity_poly.pdbx_strand_id
1 'polypeptide(L)'
;RLRADLKAQTPQNVYLFYGEETYLRSYYLEELHRLLIPAGFEEFNYHRLSGKGLTVQELTEVTEAMPMMAQHTLVVVTDLDIFRLDEHQRTALMALLADFPEYCTLVLVYDLLPYKRDGKMKKLCAALDKSVCEVEFRQQERAQLLRWVKRRFAAAGHDIDDATADHLLFTCGSLMTELVPPMPRAGR
;
A
#
# COMPACT_ATOMS: atom_id res chain seq x y z
N ARG A 1 5.22 12.17 1.01
CA ARG A 1 6.23 11.39 1.72
C ARG A 1 6.56 10.13 0.92
N LEU A 2 5.66 9.18 0.68
CA LEU A 2 5.90 7.92 -0.05
C LEU A 2 6.65 8.11 -1.39
N ARG A 3 6.26 9.11 -2.22
CA ARG A 3 6.95 9.42 -3.49
C ARG A 3 8.41 9.83 -3.28
N ALA A 4 8.68 10.58 -2.21
CA ALA A 4 10.03 11.02 -1.88
C ALA A 4 10.87 9.83 -1.40
N ASP A 5 10.29 8.99 -0.56
CA ASP A 5 10.93 7.78 -0.03
C ASP A 5 11.33 6.81 -1.16
N LEU A 6 10.42 6.56 -2.12
CA LEU A 6 10.69 5.74 -3.30
C LEU A 6 11.76 6.35 -4.21
N LYS A 7 11.71 7.67 -4.45
CA LYS A 7 12.72 8.36 -5.26
C LYS A 7 14.10 8.35 -4.62
N ALA A 8 14.15 8.46 -3.29
CA ALA A 8 15.38 8.39 -2.51
C ALA A 8 15.86 6.96 -2.28
N GLN A 9 15.06 5.95 -2.62
CA GLN A 9 15.30 4.53 -2.34
C GLN A 9 15.49 4.23 -0.84
N THR A 10 14.79 5.00 0.01
CA THR A 10 14.82 4.86 1.46
C THR A 10 13.39 4.75 2.00
N PRO A 11 12.72 3.61 1.77
CA PRO A 11 11.35 3.42 2.24
C PRO A 11 11.31 3.39 3.78
N GLN A 12 10.14 3.72 4.33
CA GLN A 12 9.88 3.54 5.77
C GLN A 12 9.64 2.06 6.07
N ASN A 13 9.87 1.69 7.31
CA ASN A 13 9.66 0.30 7.75
C ASN A 13 8.16 -0.06 7.81
N VAL A 14 7.27 0.88 8.13
CA VAL A 14 5.84 0.60 8.22
C VAL A 14 5.02 1.65 7.48
N TYR A 15 4.20 1.18 6.55
CA TYR A 15 3.20 1.98 5.86
C TYR A 15 1.78 1.51 6.19
N LEU A 16 0.83 2.44 6.16
CA LEU A 16 -0.58 2.14 6.19
C LEU A 16 -1.26 2.83 5.00
N PHE A 17 -1.80 2.01 4.08
CA PHE A 17 -2.41 2.44 2.83
C PHE A 17 -3.93 2.34 2.91
N TYR A 18 -4.62 3.43 2.62
CA TYR A 18 -6.09 3.49 2.60
C TYR A 18 -6.59 4.50 1.57
N GLY A 19 -7.89 4.50 1.30
CA GLY A 19 -8.53 5.47 0.40
C GLY A 19 -9.13 4.83 -0.85
N GLU A 20 -9.84 5.63 -1.62
CA GLU A 20 -10.71 5.18 -2.72
C GLU A 20 -9.93 4.86 -4.01
N GLU A 21 -8.75 5.46 -4.19
CA GLU A 21 -7.97 5.32 -5.42
C GLU A 21 -7.12 4.03 -5.40
N THR A 22 -7.77 2.91 -5.68
CA THR A 22 -7.16 1.57 -5.62
C THR A 22 -6.05 1.36 -6.64
N TYR A 23 -6.13 2.02 -7.80
CA TYR A 23 -5.09 1.96 -8.83
C TYR A 23 -3.76 2.52 -8.34
N LEU A 24 -3.78 3.72 -7.74
CA LEU A 24 -2.56 4.33 -7.19
C LEU A 24 -2.01 3.52 -6.03
N ARG A 25 -2.89 2.98 -5.19
CA ARG A 25 -2.50 2.13 -4.07
C ARG A 25 -1.74 0.90 -4.57
N SER A 26 -2.29 0.20 -5.56
CA SER A 26 -1.66 -0.96 -6.19
C SER A 26 -0.35 -0.60 -6.91
N TYR A 27 -0.34 0.54 -7.62
CA TYR A 27 0.86 1.04 -8.28
C TYR A 27 2.01 1.29 -7.30
N TYR A 28 1.75 1.97 -6.19
CA TYR A 28 2.79 2.24 -5.19
C TYR A 28 3.23 1.00 -4.41
N LEU A 29 2.33 0.04 -4.22
CA LEU A 29 2.69 -1.25 -3.64
C LEU A 29 3.63 -2.03 -4.57
N GLU A 30 3.38 -2.02 -5.86
CA GLU A 30 4.24 -2.62 -6.87
C GLU A 30 5.61 -1.92 -6.97
N GLU A 31 5.65 -0.59 -6.84
CA GLU A 31 6.91 0.16 -6.79
C GLU A 31 7.75 -0.21 -5.54
N LEU A 32 7.11 -0.37 -4.37
CA LEU A 32 7.79 -0.87 -3.17
C LEU A 32 8.31 -2.29 -3.37
N HIS A 33 7.51 -3.16 -3.97
CA HIS A 33 7.91 -4.54 -4.28
C HIS A 33 9.16 -4.56 -5.17
N ARG A 34 9.16 -3.83 -6.30
CA ARG A 34 10.33 -3.77 -7.20
C ARG A 34 11.58 -3.18 -6.55
N LEU A 35 11.38 -2.23 -5.62
CA LEU A 35 12.50 -1.59 -4.92
C LEU A 35 13.16 -2.54 -3.93
N LEU A 36 12.36 -3.31 -3.18
CA LEU A 36 12.81 -4.05 -2.01
C LEU A 36 13.16 -5.51 -2.31
N ILE A 37 12.44 -6.12 -3.27
CA ILE A 37 12.54 -7.56 -3.52
C ILE A 37 13.27 -7.81 -4.84
N PRO A 38 14.43 -8.45 -4.82
CA PRO A 38 15.13 -8.84 -6.04
C PRO A 38 14.33 -9.89 -6.83
N ALA A 39 14.35 -9.78 -8.16
CA ALA A 39 13.68 -10.74 -9.04
C ALA A 39 14.18 -12.17 -8.80
N GLY A 40 13.26 -13.12 -8.68
CA GLY A 40 13.53 -14.54 -8.43
C GLY A 40 13.60 -14.92 -6.95
N PHE A 41 13.45 -13.96 -6.02
CA PHE A 41 13.45 -14.21 -4.57
C PHE A 41 12.13 -13.80 -3.89
N GLU A 42 11.09 -13.57 -4.69
CA GLU A 42 9.77 -13.14 -4.23
C GLU A 42 9.15 -14.18 -3.29
N GLU A 43 9.30 -15.45 -3.61
CA GLU A 43 8.71 -16.56 -2.83
C GLU A 43 9.19 -16.57 -1.36
N PHE A 44 10.40 -16.11 -1.11
CA PHE A 44 11.03 -16.13 0.22
C PHE A 44 10.89 -14.80 0.96
N ASN A 45 10.77 -13.69 0.24
CA ASN A 45 10.90 -12.36 0.83
C ASN A 45 9.68 -11.47 0.64
N TYR A 46 8.67 -11.93 -0.11
CA TYR A 46 7.43 -11.19 -0.32
C TYR A 46 6.23 -11.97 0.22
N HIS A 47 5.66 -11.50 1.32
CA HIS A 47 4.56 -12.16 2.02
C HIS A 47 3.28 -11.35 1.89
N ARG A 48 2.20 -12.00 1.46
CA ARG A 48 0.86 -11.40 1.39
C ARG A 48 -0.07 -12.15 2.33
N LEU A 49 -0.58 -11.45 3.33
CA LEU A 49 -1.43 -11.99 4.38
C LEU A 49 -2.81 -11.34 4.33
N SER A 50 -3.84 -12.11 4.66
CA SER A 50 -5.16 -11.58 4.95
C SER A 50 -5.24 -11.22 6.42
N GLY A 51 -5.70 -10.02 6.75
CA GLY A 51 -5.91 -9.61 8.14
C GLY A 51 -7.06 -10.32 8.83
N LYS A 52 -7.93 -11.00 8.05
CA LYS A 52 -9.02 -11.78 8.61
C LYS A 52 -8.50 -13.04 9.31
N GLY A 53 -8.59 -13.03 10.64
CA GLY A 53 -8.11 -14.14 11.48
C GLY A 53 -6.61 -14.14 11.75
N LEU A 54 -5.86 -13.18 11.21
CA LEU A 54 -4.44 -13.01 11.50
C LEU A 54 -4.25 -12.51 12.92
N THR A 55 -3.41 -13.20 13.68
CA THR A 55 -2.98 -12.74 15.00
C THR A 55 -1.75 -11.84 14.88
N VAL A 56 -1.56 -10.96 15.85
CA VAL A 56 -0.35 -10.10 15.88
C VAL A 56 0.90 -10.94 16.13
N GLN A 57 0.78 -12.09 16.79
CA GLN A 57 1.90 -13.02 16.97
C GLN A 57 2.37 -13.57 15.61
N GLU A 58 1.45 -14.09 14.78
CA GLU A 58 1.78 -14.56 13.43
C GLU A 58 2.38 -13.44 12.56
N LEU A 59 1.85 -12.22 12.68
CA LEU A 59 2.42 -11.07 12.01
C LEU A 59 3.86 -10.79 12.48
N THR A 60 4.12 -10.86 13.77
CA THR A 60 5.45 -10.68 14.35
C THR A 60 6.42 -11.74 13.82
N GLU A 61 6.04 -13.01 13.84
CA GLU A 61 6.86 -14.11 13.32
C GLU A 61 7.27 -13.90 11.85
N VAL A 62 6.32 -13.44 11.01
CA VAL A 62 6.62 -13.17 9.59
C VAL A 62 7.49 -11.93 9.40
N THR A 63 7.28 -10.86 10.18
CA THR A 63 8.07 -9.62 10.05
C THR A 63 9.48 -9.74 10.63
N GLU A 64 9.67 -10.56 11.66
CA GLU A 64 10.99 -10.83 12.27
C GLU A 64 11.79 -11.90 11.52
N ALA A 65 11.17 -12.62 10.57
CA ALA A 65 11.89 -13.57 9.74
C ALA A 65 12.99 -12.89 8.93
N MET A 66 14.20 -13.42 9.02
CA MET A 66 15.36 -12.88 8.28
C MET A 66 15.18 -13.06 6.77
N PRO A 67 15.53 -12.05 5.96
CA PRO A 67 15.46 -12.17 4.51
C PRO A 67 16.39 -13.26 3.98
N MET A 68 15.93 -14.00 2.98
CA MET A 68 16.69 -15.06 2.33
C MET A 68 17.29 -14.57 1.01
N MET A 69 18.61 -14.53 0.91
CA MET A 69 19.36 -14.09 -0.27
C MET A 69 18.94 -12.70 -0.80
N ALA A 70 18.38 -11.88 0.09
CA ALA A 70 17.97 -10.50 -0.14
C ALA A 70 18.37 -9.64 1.07
N GLN A 71 18.29 -8.32 0.94
CA GLN A 71 18.54 -7.40 2.05
C GLN A 71 17.26 -7.05 2.83
N HIS A 72 16.10 -7.23 2.19
CA HIS A 72 14.81 -6.83 2.75
C HIS A 72 13.74 -7.89 2.52
N THR A 73 12.76 -7.90 3.43
CA THR A 73 11.46 -8.56 3.27
C THR A 73 10.36 -7.50 3.09
N LEU A 74 9.33 -7.84 2.34
CA LEU A 74 8.12 -7.03 2.18
C LEU A 74 6.92 -7.84 2.64
N VAL A 75 6.26 -7.38 3.69
CA VAL A 75 5.05 -8.01 4.24
C VAL A 75 3.85 -7.11 3.97
N VAL A 76 2.86 -7.63 3.26
CA VAL A 76 1.62 -6.90 2.94
C VAL A 76 0.46 -7.58 3.65
N VAL A 77 -0.23 -6.85 4.50
CA VAL A 77 -1.41 -7.33 5.21
C VAL A 77 -2.64 -6.57 4.75
N THR A 78 -3.61 -7.27 4.20
CA THR A 78 -4.85 -6.66 3.70
C THR A 78 -5.98 -6.83 4.73
N ASP A 79 -6.63 -5.72 5.07
CA ASP A 79 -7.82 -5.67 5.93
C ASP A 79 -7.61 -6.22 7.36
N LEU A 80 -6.49 -5.87 7.98
CA LEU A 80 -6.32 -6.04 9.43
C LEU A 80 -6.92 -4.82 10.15
N ASP A 81 -8.04 -5.01 10.85
CA ASP A 81 -8.67 -3.94 11.64
C ASP A 81 -7.93 -3.75 12.97
N ILE A 82 -6.89 -2.91 12.96
CA ILE A 82 -6.04 -2.67 14.13
C ILE A 82 -6.78 -2.02 15.31
N PHE A 83 -7.92 -1.37 15.07
CA PHE A 83 -8.73 -0.75 16.12
C PHE A 83 -9.74 -1.73 16.75
N ARG A 84 -9.96 -2.91 16.14
CA ARG A 84 -10.81 -3.98 16.68
C ARG A 84 -10.04 -5.12 17.33
N LEU A 85 -8.72 -5.05 17.34
CA LEU A 85 -7.90 -6.02 18.06
C LEU A 85 -8.23 -5.97 19.56
N ASP A 86 -8.16 -7.10 20.24
CA ASP A 86 -8.26 -7.17 21.69
C ASP A 86 -7.07 -6.47 22.36
N GLU A 87 -7.12 -6.29 23.68
CA GLU A 87 -6.10 -5.54 24.41
C GLU A 87 -4.72 -6.21 24.35
N HIS A 88 -4.67 -7.54 24.38
CA HIS A 88 -3.43 -8.29 24.29
C HIS A 88 -2.77 -8.10 22.92
N GLN A 89 -3.51 -8.30 21.84
CA GLN A 89 -3.02 -8.12 20.48
C GLN A 89 -2.64 -6.64 20.20
N ARG A 90 -3.41 -5.67 20.71
CA ARG A 90 -3.02 -4.24 20.58
C ARG A 90 -1.70 -3.94 21.28
N THR A 91 -1.50 -4.51 22.46
CA THR A 91 -0.24 -4.32 23.19
C THR A 91 0.92 -4.93 22.42
N ALA A 92 0.75 -6.14 21.90
CA ALA A 92 1.74 -6.80 21.05
C ALA A 92 2.03 -5.99 19.77
N LEU A 93 1.01 -5.45 19.10
CA LEU A 93 1.20 -4.59 17.92
C LEU A 93 1.99 -3.32 18.25
N MET A 94 1.69 -2.67 19.37
CA MET A 94 2.44 -1.47 19.79
C MET A 94 3.89 -1.81 20.12
N ALA A 95 4.16 -2.97 20.71
CA ALA A 95 5.52 -3.45 20.97
C ALA A 95 6.29 -3.71 19.66
N LEU A 96 5.67 -4.42 18.71
CA LEU A 96 6.24 -4.65 17.37
C LEU A 96 6.56 -3.32 16.66
N LEU A 97 5.64 -2.35 16.69
CA LEU A 97 5.85 -1.05 16.07
C LEU A 97 6.94 -0.20 16.73
N ALA A 98 7.21 -0.42 18.02
CA ALA A 98 8.24 0.31 18.76
C ALA A 98 9.65 -0.17 18.45
N ASP A 99 9.82 -1.44 18.12
CA ASP A 99 11.10 -2.10 17.80
C ASP A 99 10.95 -2.92 16.53
N PHE A 100 10.63 -2.25 15.43
CA PHE A 100 10.35 -2.90 14.15
C PHE A 100 11.66 -3.21 13.40
N PRO A 101 11.82 -4.42 12.81
CA PRO A 101 13.05 -4.82 12.11
C PRO A 101 13.39 -3.88 10.94
N GLU A 102 14.65 -3.42 10.86
CA GLU A 102 15.12 -2.53 9.81
C GLU A 102 15.14 -3.18 8.41
N TYR A 103 15.26 -4.51 8.36
CA TYR A 103 15.27 -5.29 7.12
C TYR A 103 13.88 -5.66 6.62
N CYS A 104 12.82 -5.26 7.31
CA CYS A 104 11.45 -5.55 6.91
C CYS A 104 10.68 -4.26 6.60
N THR A 105 9.86 -4.30 5.56
CA THR A 105 8.84 -3.28 5.30
C THR A 105 7.45 -3.92 5.40
N LEU A 106 6.65 -3.43 6.33
CA LEU A 106 5.25 -3.81 6.51
C LEU A 106 4.34 -2.78 5.83
N VAL A 107 3.40 -3.26 5.03
CA VAL A 107 2.34 -2.43 4.44
C VAL A 107 0.98 -2.96 4.87
N LEU A 108 0.31 -2.22 5.76
CA LEU A 108 -1.08 -2.47 6.11
C LEU A 108 -1.98 -1.82 5.06
N VAL A 109 -2.77 -2.63 4.35
CA VAL A 109 -3.65 -2.16 3.27
C VAL A 109 -5.11 -2.29 3.72
N TYR A 110 -5.82 -1.18 3.76
CA TYR A 110 -7.27 -1.14 3.96
C TYR A 110 -7.94 -1.10 2.59
N ASP A 111 -8.49 -2.24 2.18
CA ASP A 111 -9.13 -2.42 0.87
C ASP A 111 -10.65 -2.49 0.97
N LEU A 112 -11.17 -3.48 1.68
CA LEU A 112 -12.61 -3.64 1.93
C LEU A 112 -13.05 -2.97 3.22
N LEU A 113 -12.14 -2.87 4.20
CA LEU A 113 -12.43 -2.22 5.47
C LEU A 113 -12.15 -0.71 5.38
N PRO A 114 -13.06 0.15 5.85
CA PRO A 114 -12.79 1.57 5.96
C PRO A 114 -11.78 1.83 7.06
N TYR A 115 -10.71 2.56 6.75
CA TYR A 115 -9.78 3.02 7.77
C TYR A 115 -10.34 4.23 8.50
N LYS A 116 -10.53 4.08 9.80
CA LYS A 116 -10.94 5.17 10.68
C LYS A 116 -10.24 5.06 12.03
N ARG A 117 -9.47 6.09 12.39
CA ARG A 117 -8.83 6.16 13.70
C ARG A 117 -9.87 6.27 14.82
N ASP A 118 -9.72 5.47 15.86
CA ASP A 118 -10.48 5.64 17.10
C ASP A 118 -9.69 6.50 18.08
N GLY A 119 -10.09 7.76 18.23
CA GLY A 119 -9.46 8.73 19.13
C GLY A 119 -9.52 8.35 20.61
N LYS A 120 -10.34 7.35 21.00
CA LYS A 120 -10.36 6.82 22.36
C LYS A 120 -9.12 5.97 22.66
N MET A 121 -8.51 5.37 21.63
CA MET A 121 -7.30 4.53 21.73
C MET A 121 -6.02 5.37 21.64
N LYS A 122 -5.85 6.32 22.54
CA LYS A 122 -4.75 7.31 22.51
C LYS A 122 -3.36 6.70 22.42
N LYS A 123 -3.10 5.58 23.13
CA LYS A 123 -1.79 4.89 23.11
C LYS A 123 -1.49 4.31 21.74
N LEU A 124 -2.47 3.63 21.11
CA LEU A 124 -2.33 3.09 19.75
C LEU A 124 -2.13 4.21 18.74
N CYS A 125 -2.94 5.28 18.80
CA CYS A 125 -2.78 6.42 17.91
C CYS A 125 -1.38 7.05 18.03
N ALA A 126 -0.85 7.21 19.24
CA ALA A 126 0.51 7.72 19.45
C ALA A 126 1.60 6.80 18.89
N ALA A 127 1.43 5.48 19.00
CA ALA A 127 2.34 4.51 18.38
C ALA A 127 2.32 4.59 16.85
N LEU A 128 1.12 4.72 16.25
CA LEU A 128 0.97 4.92 14.80
C LEU A 128 1.63 6.22 14.34
N ASP A 129 1.42 7.32 15.04
CA ASP A 129 2.02 8.62 14.69
C ASP A 129 3.55 8.59 14.71
N LYS A 130 4.13 7.79 15.58
CA LYS A 130 5.58 7.67 15.72
C LYS A 130 6.22 6.76 14.68
N SER A 131 5.57 5.63 14.37
CA SER A 131 6.23 4.52 13.66
C SER A 131 5.63 4.22 12.29
N VAL A 132 4.44 4.75 11.96
CA VAL A 132 3.73 4.39 10.73
C VAL A 132 3.59 5.58 9.78
N CYS A 133 3.94 5.38 8.54
CA CYS A 133 3.66 6.35 7.47
C CYS A 133 2.28 6.07 6.87
N GLU A 134 1.28 6.84 7.29
CA GLU A 134 -0.07 6.75 6.70
C GLU A 134 -0.11 7.45 5.34
N VAL A 135 -0.67 6.76 4.36
CA VAL A 135 -0.83 7.25 2.99
C VAL A 135 -2.28 7.09 2.56
N GLU A 136 -2.95 8.21 2.39
CA GLU A 136 -4.30 8.26 1.87
C GLU A 136 -4.29 8.40 0.34
N PHE A 137 -4.89 7.46 -0.36
CA PHE A 137 -5.06 7.47 -1.80
C PHE A 137 -6.44 8.04 -2.15
N ARG A 138 -6.49 9.36 -2.26
CA ARG A 138 -7.70 10.09 -2.63
C ARG A 138 -7.94 10.05 -4.13
N GLN A 139 -9.20 10.13 -4.50
CA GLN A 139 -9.60 10.40 -5.88
C GLN A 139 -8.83 11.60 -6.42
N GLN A 140 -8.33 11.48 -7.63
CA GLN A 140 -7.53 12.53 -8.26
C GLN A 140 -8.44 13.62 -8.85
N GLU A 141 -7.95 14.85 -8.82
CA GLU A 141 -8.65 15.96 -9.45
C GLU A 141 -8.71 15.78 -10.98
N ARG A 142 -9.80 16.28 -11.61
CA ARG A 142 -10.05 16.17 -13.06
C ARG A 142 -8.83 16.60 -13.89
N ALA A 143 -8.18 17.69 -13.55
CA ALA A 143 -7.00 18.17 -14.28
C ALA A 143 -5.79 17.20 -14.18
N GLN A 144 -5.68 16.46 -13.08
CA GLN A 144 -4.64 15.44 -12.91
C GLN A 144 -4.97 14.18 -13.72
N LEU A 145 -6.25 13.78 -13.72
CA LEU A 145 -6.74 12.65 -14.51
C LEU A 145 -6.56 12.88 -16.01
N LEU A 146 -6.92 14.07 -16.53
CA LEU A 146 -6.70 14.42 -17.93
C LEU A 146 -5.23 14.31 -18.34
N ARG A 147 -4.32 14.84 -17.53
CA ARG A 147 -2.86 14.72 -17.78
C ARG A 147 -2.39 13.28 -17.72
N TRP A 148 -2.96 12.49 -16.84
CA TRP A 148 -2.60 11.08 -16.71
C TRP A 148 -3.12 10.27 -17.90
N VAL A 149 -4.37 10.45 -18.34
CA VAL A 149 -4.95 9.82 -19.53
C VAL A 149 -4.09 10.12 -20.75
N LYS A 150 -3.79 11.40 -21.02
CA LYS A 150 -2.96 11.81 -22.15
C LYS A 150 -1.59 11.13 -22.14
N ARG A 151 -0.92 11.08 -20.99
CA ARG A 151 0.37 10.39 -20.87
C ARG A 151 0.27 8.90 -21.16
N ARG A 152 -0.81 8.24 -20.78
CA ARG A 152 -1.02 6.82 -21.08
C ARG A 152 -1.26 6.57 -22.57
N PHE A 153 -2.05 7.42 -23.21
CA PHE A 153 -2.25 7.34 -24.66
C PHE A 153 -0.92 7.57 -25.40
N ALA A 154 -0.17 8.58 -25.04
CA ALA A 154 1.14 8.84 -25.61
C ALA A 154 2.12 7.67 -25.41
N ALA A 155 2.13 7.05 -24.25
CA ALA A 155 2.96 5.87 -23.97
C ALA A 155 2.55 4.63 -24.80
N ALA A 156 1.28 4.57 -25.23
CA ALA A 156 0.76 3.54 -26.15
C ALA A 156 0.94 3.92 -27.66
N GLY A 157 1.60 5.04 -27.95
CA GLY A 157 1.82 5.51 -29.32
C GLY A 157 0.60 6.23 -29.93
N HIS A 158 -0.36 6.62 -29.13
CA HIS A 158 -1.58 7.32 -29.57
C HIS A 158 -1.61 8.75 -29.02
N ASP A 159 -2.24 9.67 -29.77
CA ASP A 159 -2.56 10.99 -29.29
C ASP A 159 -4.06 11.10 -29.01
N ILE A 160 -4.42 11.90 -28.01
CA ILE A 160 -5.81 12.19 -27.62
C ILE A 160 -5.95 13.66 -27.30
N ASP A 161 -6.95 14.32 -27.88
CA ASP A 161 -7.27 15.72 -27.60
C ASP A 161 -7.95 15.90 -26.23
N ASP A 162 -8.05 17.14 -25.78
CA ASP A 162 -8.64 17.45 -24.48
C ASP A 162 -10.13 17.11 -24.41
N ALA A 163 -10.87 17.32 -25.48
CA ALA A 163 -12.31 17.07 -25.53
C ALA A 163 -12.61 15.58 -25.45
N THR A 164 -11.87 14.76 -26.20
CA THR A 164 -12.01 13.29 -26.19
C THR A 164 -11.56 12.70 -24.83
N ALA A 165 -10.46 13.20 -24.26
CA ALA A 165 -10.00 12.77 -22.94
C ALA A 165 -11.03 13.15 -21.85
N ASP A 166 -11.63 14.32 -21.97
CA ASP A 166 -12.66 14.81 -21.05
C ASP A 166 -13.96 14.00 -21.17
N HIS A 167 -14.37 13.64 -22.37
CA HIS A 167 -15.50 12.77 -22.62
C HIS A 167 -15.29 11.37 -22.07
N LEU A 168 -14.07 10.84 -22.18
CA LEU A 168 -13.68 9.55 -21.59
C LEU A 168 -13.84 9.56 -20.07
N LEU A 169 -13.38 10.62 -19.39
CA LEU A 169 -13.57 10.79 -17.95
C LEU A 169 -15.05 10.91 -17.55
N PHE A 170 -15.86 11.54 -18.40
CA PHE A 170 -17.30 11.64 -18.16
C PHE A 170 -18.01 10.28 -18.28
N THR A 171 -17.57 9.45 -19.22
CA THR A 171 -18.23 8.18 -19.56
C THR A 171 -17.79 7.03 -18.64
N CYS A 172 -16.49 6.98 -18.32
CA CYS A 172 -15.88 5.87 -17.57
C CYS A 172 -15.77 6.14 -16.05
N GLY A 173 -16.11 7.36 -15.61
CA GLY A 173 -15.96 7.75 -14.21
C GLY A 173 -14.63 8.42 -13.91
N SER A 174 -14.41 8.73 -12.64
CA SER A 174 -13.31 9.57 -12.17
C SER A 174 -12.28 8.83 -11.30
N LEU A 175 -12.42 7.52 -11.13
CA LEU A 175 -11.39 6.68 -10.53
C LEU A 175 -10.44 6.16 -11.61
N MET A 176 -9.14 6.21 -11.34
CA MET A 176 -8.13 5.71 -12.28
C MET A 176 -8.31 4.22 -12.57
N THR A 177 -8.85 3.47 -11.62
CA THR A 177 -9.18 2.04 -11.78
C THR A 177 -10.22 1.80 -12.89
N GLU A 178 -11.18 2.70 -13.05
CA GLU A 178 -12.23 2.61 -14.08
C GLU A 178 -11.71 2.96 -15.47
N LEU A 179 -10.64 3.77 -15.53
CA LEU A 179 -10.01 4.24 -16.77
C LEU A 179 -8.94 3.28 -17.31
N VAL A 180 -8.57 2.27 -16.54
CA VAL A 180 -7.57 1.26 -16.96
C VAL A 180 -8.28 -0.07 -17.13
N PRO A 181 -8.19 -0.70 -18.32
CA PRO A 181 -8.66 -2.07 -18.46
C PRO A 181 -7.93 -2.94 -17.42
N PRO A 182 -8.61 -3.95 -16.83
CA PRO A 182 -8.01 -4.79 -15.83
C PRO A 182 -6.72 -5.40 -16.38
N MET A 183 -5.59 -5.02 -15.78
CA MET A 183 -4.33 -5.66 -16.11
C MET A 183 -4.46 -7.16 -15.84
N PRO A 184 -3.98 -8.04 -16.72
CA PRO A 184 -3.94 -9.45 -16.41
C PRO A 184 -3.20 -9.61 -15.09
N ARG A 185 -3.87 -10.20 -14.09
CA ARG A 185 -3.23 -10.56 -12.83
C ARG A 185 -2.03 -11.42 -13.19
N ALA A 186 -0.84 -10.96 -12.82
CA ALA A 186 0.36 -11.75 -12.94
C ALA A 186 0.05 -13.14 -12.34
N GLY A 187 0.32 -14.17 -13.12
CA GLY A 187 -0.14 -15.52 -12.89
C GLY A 187 0.18 -16.05 -11.48
N ARG A 188 -0.67 -16.98 -11.08
CA ARG A 188 -0.51 -17.82 -9.90
C ARG A 188 0.83 -18.54 -9.93
#